data_8832b12191a238c5763a915a3826147a
#
_entry.id   8832b12191a238c5763a915a3826147a
#
_cell.length_a   1.000
_cell.length_b   1.000
_cell.length_c   1.000
_cell.angle_alpha   90.00
_cell.angle_beta   90.00
_cell.angle_gamma   90.00
#
_symmetry.space_group_name_H-M   'P 1'
#
loop_
_entity.id
_entity.type
_entity.pdbx_description
1 polymer ?
#
loop_
_entity_poly.entity_id
_entity_poly.type
_entity_poly.pdbx_seq_one_letter_code
_entity_poly.pdbx_strand_id
1 'polypeptide(L)'
;GKFMDKCEEMRAQFDRFCDGQLADSGTTQIQAISSLQMKNIRKYFVPGIYSFDIVGFLDTTLLKTGKEGYLFTVDGVYYKEFLEKPGHFRYNDVAKTEIILPKPKDNESTLEIRFKDGRWVRWGGYSLYKTGAKQLLDGLCEIAARYPGEDDEDEDEDEEKDEGCDGV
;
A
#
# COMPACT_ATOMS: atom_id res chain seq x y z
N GLY A 1 -7.89 -6.35 19.72
CA GLY A 1 -8.74 -7.35 19.19
C GLY A 1 -8.34 -7.75 17.80
N LYS A 2 -9.37 -8.31 17.10
CA LYS A 2 -9.08 -8.80 15.81
C LYS A 2 -8.54 -7.75 14.89
N PHE A 3 -9.05 -6.55 14.97
CA PHE A 3 -8.62 -5.53 14.06
C PHE A 3 -7.18 -5.10 14.35
N MET A 4 -6.82 -5.03 15.62
CA MET A 4 -5.46 -4.73 15.95
C MET A 4 -4.52 -5.81 15.49
N ASP A 5 -4.96 -7.05 15.54
CA ASP A 5 -4.13 -8.14 15.06
C ASP A 5 -3.86 -8.00 13.57
N LYS A 6 -4.86 -7.59 12.81
CA LYS A 6 -4.69 -7.39 11.37
C LYS A 6 -3.65 -6.33 11.09
N CYS A 7 -3.75 -5.20 11.78
CA CYS A 7 -2.82 -4.12 11.54
C CYS A 7 -1.40 -4.48 11.94
N GLU A 8 -1.25 -5.16 13.07
CA GLU A 8 0.07 -5.58 13.51
C GLU A 8 0.69 -6.56 12.53
N GLU A 9 -0.09 -7.51 12.01
CA GLU A 9 0.42 -8.45 11.04
C GLU A 9 0.85 -7.73 9.76
N MET A 10 0.06 -6.77 9.32
CA MET A 10 0.39 -6.04 8.10
C MET A 10 1.65 -5.20 8.27
N ARG A 11 1.80 -4.56 9.43
CA ARG A 11 3.02 -3.77 9.69
C ARG A 11 4.25 -4.67 9.77
N ALA A 12 4.12 -5.84 10.39
CA ALA A 12 5.22 -6.79 10.44
C ALA A 12 5.60 -7.27 9.05
N GLN A 13 4.60 -7.49 8.19
CA GLN A 13 4.86 -7.89 6.81
C GLN A 13 5.59 -6.77 6.07
N PHE A 14 5.13 -5.52 6.21
CA PHE A 14 5.77 -4.40 5.54
C PHE A 14 7.23 -4.24 6.00
N ASP A 15 7.47 -4.40 7.30
CA ASP A 15 8.80 -4.19 7.84
C ASP A 15 9.83 -5.14 7.25
N ARG A 16 9.42 -6.31 6.80
CA ARG A 16 10.36 -7.23 6.17
C ARG A 16 10.91 -6.69 4.87
N PHE A 17 10.28 -5.73 4.28
CA PHE A 17 10.69 -5.19 2.98
C PHE A 17 11.41 -3.84 3.12
N CYS A 18 11.68 -3.40 4.34
CA CYS A 18 12.35 -2.12 4.54
C CYS A 18 13.86 -2.18 4.33
N ASP A 19 14.42 -3.39 4.16
CA ASP A 19 15.86 -3.51 4.01
C ASP A 19 16.26 -3.61 2.55
N GLY A 20 15.74 -2.78 1.70
CA GLY A 20 16.14 -2.75 0.29
C GLY A 20 15.41 -3.75 -0.59
N GLN A 21 14.36 -4.38 -0.09
CA GLN A 21 13.60 -5.33 -0.92
C GLN A 21 12.48 -4.65 -1.67
N LEU A 22 12.08 -3.44 -1.29
CA LEU A 22 11.01 -2.71 -1.96
C LEU A 22 11.57 -1.59 -2.82
N ALA A 23 12.67 -1.00 -2.40
CA ALA A 23 13.34 0.06 -3.13
C ALA A 23 14.72 0.28 -2.50
N ASP A 24 15.60 1.03 -3.19
CA ASP A 24 16.90 1.37 -2.62
C ASP A 24 16.75 2.27 -1.40
N SER A 25 15.75 3.12 -1.41
CA SER A 25 15.53 4.03 -0.29
C SER A 25 14.07 4.45 -0.30
N GLY A 26 13.67 5.17 0.72
CA GLY A 26 12.31 5.72 0.76
C GLY A 26 11.27 4.81 1.40
N THR A 27 11.62 3.55 1.73
CA THR A 27 10.69 2.67 2.43
C THR A 27 10.64 3.10 3.89
N THR A 28 9.48 3.52 4.34
CA THR A 28 9.37 4.18 5.63
C THR A 28 8.29 3.52 6.49
N GLN A 29 8.73 3.05 7.65
CA GLN A 29 7.80 2.51 8.64
C GLN A 29 6.98 3.64 9.22
N ILE A 30 5.84 3.31 9.81
CA ILE A 30 4.89 4.33 10.26
C ILE A 30 5.55 5.33 11.21
N GLN A 31 6.37 4.87 12.12
CA GLN A 31 6.95 5.76 13.11
C GLN A 31 8.00 6.67 12.54
N ALA A 32 8.46 6.42 11.33
CA ALA A 32 9.48 7.24 10.70
C ALA A 32 8.91 8.22 9.66
N ILE A 33 7.61 8.25 9.47
CA ILE A 33 7.00 9.17 8.53
C ILE A 33 7.08 10.59 9.11
N SER A 34 7.65 11.51 8.35
CA SER A 34 7.86 12.87 8.84
C SER A 34 6.56 13.69 8.77
N SER A 35 6.55 14.82 9.45
CA SER A 35 5.40 15.73 9.40
C SER A 35 5.15 16.22 7.98
N LEU A 36 6.21 16.50 7.23
CA LEU A 36 6.07 16.93 5.85
C LEU A 36 5.44 15.83 4.99
N GLN A 37 5.95 14.60 5.15
CA GLN A 37 5.39 13.48 4.41
C GLN A 37 3.91 13.30 4.77
N MET A 38 3.57 13.38 6.05
CA MET A 38 2.20 13.20 6.48
C MET A 38 1.28 14.28 5.91
N LYS A 39 1.76 15.52 5.87
CA LYS A 39 0.99 16.60 5.29
C LYS A 39 0.72 16.32 3.81
N ASN A 40 1.72 15.87 3.07
CA ASN A 40 1.57 15.61 1.65
C ASN A 40 0.78 14.32 1.37
N ILE A 41 0.88 13.32 2.23
CA ILE A 41 0.03 12.13 2.12
C ILE A 41 -1.44 12.56 2.20
N ARG A 42 -1.78 13.43 3.14
CA ARG A 42 -3.16 13.89 3.27
C ARG A 42 -3.59 14.77 2.11
N LYS A 43 -2.65 15.46 1.47
CA LYS A 43 -2.98 16.31 0.36
C LYS A 43 -3.08 15.55 -0.95
N TYR A 44 -2.19 14.59 -1.19
CA TYR A 44 -2.11 13.96 -2.51
C TYR A 44 -2.64 12.54 -2.56
N PHE A 45 -2.79 11.87 -1.44
CA PHE A 45 -3.27 10.49 -1.43
C PHE A 45 -4.62 10.34 -0.75
N VAL A 46 -4.72 10.63 0.53
CA VAL A 46 -5.94 10.36 1.28
C VAL A 46 -6.24 11.51 2.23
N PRO A 47 -7.16 12.40 1.87
CA PRO A 47 -7.50 13.51 2.77
C PRO A 47 -7.96 12.99 4.13
N GLY A 48 -7.37 13.53 5.18
CA GLY A 48 -7.80 13.21 6.53
C GLY A 48 -7.39 11.84 7.07
N ILE A 49 -6.50 11.13 6.38
CA ILE A 49 -6.13 9.81 6.90
C ILE A 49 -5.42 9.95 8.23
N TYR A 50 -5.69 9.03 9.15
CA TYR A 50 -5.02 8.98 10.43
C TYR A 50 -3.82 8.06 10.35
N SER A 51 -2.78 8.36 11.11
CA SER A 51 -1.57 7.55 11.08
C SER A 51 -1.84 6.11 11.45
N PHE A 52 -2.81 5.86 12.33
CA PHE A 52 -3.05 4.48 12.75
C PHE A 52 -3.68 3.64 11.64
N ASP A 53 -4.10 4.24 10.53
CA ASP A 53 -4.56 3.45 9.39
C ASP A 53 -3.43 3.14 8.42
N ILE A 54 -2.25 3.65 8.64
CA ILE A 54 -1.12 3.45 7.74
C ILE A 54 -0.30 2.25 8.15
N VAL A 55 -0.03 1.37 7.20
CA VAL A 55 0.83 0.22 7.39
C VAL A 55 2.29 0.62 7.10
N GLY A 56 2.51 1.34 6.03
CA GLY A 56 3.84 1.81 5.67
C GLY A 56 3.78 2.63 4.40
N PHE A 57 4.88 3.27 4.06
CA PHE A 57 4.91 4.18 2.92
C PHE A 57 6.22 4.03 2.16
N LEU A 58 6.14 3.96 0.84
CA LEU A 58 7.32 4.05 0.00
C LEU A 58 7.28 5.40 -0.70
N ASP A 59 8.17 6.30 -0.29
CA ASP A 59 8.26 7.64 -0.85
C ASP A 59 9.24 7.60 -2.01
N THR A 60 8.75 7.80 -3.22
CA THR A 60 9.61 7.74 -4.41
C THR A 60 10.16 9.11 -4.81
N THR A 61 9.86 10.15 -4.04
CA THR A 61 10.40 11.48 -4.36
C THR A 61 11.86 11.55 -3.94
N LEU A 62 12.61 12.37 -4.65
CA LEU A 62 14.03 12.51 -4.37
C LEU A 62 14.27 13.12 -3.00
N LEU A 63 13.50 14.09 -2.60
CA LEU A 63 13.70 14.77 -1.32
C LEU A 63 12.78 14.26 -0.21
N LYS A 64 12.14 13.14 -0.43
CA LYS A 64 11.28 12.49 0.56
C LYS A 64 10.19 13.44 1.05
N THR A 65 9.50 14.03 0.12
CA THR A 65 8.44 14.99 0.43
C THR A 65 7.07 14.35 0.62
N GLY A 66 6.92 13.10 0.21
CA GLY A 66 5.63 12.41 0.33
C GLY A 66 4.63 12.73 -0.77
N LYS A 67 5.06 13.38 -1.86
CA LYS A 67 4.13 13.75 -2.90
C LYS A 67 3.86 12.66 -3.90
N GLU A 68 4.69 11.64 -3.95
CA GLU A 68 4.53 10.49 -4.85
C GLU A 68 5.01 9.25 -4.15
N GLY A 69 4.50 8.11 -4.55
CA GLY A 69 4.89 6.85 -3.98
C GLY A 69 3.71 5.92 -3.77
N TYR A 70 3.86 5.03 -2.81
CA TYR A 70 2.88 3.98 -2.55
C TYR A 70 2.59 3.95 -1.06
N LEU A 71 1.35 4.23 -0.71
CA LEU A 71 0.91 4.26 0.68
C LEU A 71 0.11 3.00 0.95
N PHE A 72 0.62 2.15 1.83
CA PHE A 72 -0.04 0.91 2.19
C PHE A 72 -0.86 1.18 3.45
N THR A 73 -2.16 0.96 3.37
CA THR A 73 -3.06 1.15 4.51
C THR A 73 -3.63 -0.19 4.94
N VAL A 74 -4.40 -0.22 6.00
CA VAL A 74 -4.99 -1.48 6.46
C VAL A 74 -6.03 -2.03 5.48
N ASP A 75 -6.58 -1.22 4.60
CA ASP A 75 -7.60 -1.67 3.67
C ASP A 75 -7.14 -1.79 2.24
N GLY A 76 -6.07 -1.14 1.87
CA GLY A 76 -5.62 -1.16 0.48
C GLY A 76 -4.46 -0.24 0.25
N VAL A 77 -4.19 0.05 -1.01
CA VAL A 77 -3.03 0.83 -1.41
C VAL A 77 -3.47 2.06 -2.16
N TYR A 78 -2.90 3.21 -1.80
CA TYR A 78 -3.07 4.45 -2.54
C TYR A 78 -1.72 4.74 -3.16
N TYR A 79 -1.68 5.08 -4.45
CA TYR A 79 -0.40 5.27 -5.10
C TYR A 79 -0.44 6.42 -6.10
N LYS A 80 0.72 7.01 -6.33
CA LYS A 80 0.88 8.07 -7.31
C LYS A 80 2.27 7.90 -7.89
N GLU A 81 2.35 7.45 -9.14
CA GLU A 81 3.62 7.31 -9.82
C GLU A 81 3.92 8.58 -10.61
N PHE A 82 5.19 8.78 -10.96
CA PHE A 82 5.64 9.98 -11.63
C PHE A 82 4.88 10.17 -12.95
N LEU A 83 4.31 11.33 -13.12
CA LEU A 83 3.55 11.71 -14.31
C LEU A 83 2.28 10.88 -14.52
N GLU A 84 1.84 10.13 -13.53
CA GLU A 84 0.62 9.36 -13.65
C GLU A 84 -0.43 9.91 -12.70
N LYS A 85 -1.67 9.54 -12.93
CA LYS A 85 -2.75 9.93 -12.04
C LYS A 85 -2.72 9.08 -10.78
N PRO A 86 -3.18 9.62 -9.66
CA PRO A 86 -3.27 8.82 -8.44
C PRO A 86 -4.22 7.64 -8.62
N GLY A 87 -3.93 6.54 -7.95
CA GLY A 87 -4.79 5.37 -7.98
C GLY A 87 -4.98 4.79 -6.60
N HIS A 88 -5.92 3.87 -6.51
CA HIS A 88 -6.24 3.25 -5.22
C HIS A 88 -6.98 1.94 -5.46
N PHE A 89 -6.72 0.95 -4.63
CA PHE A 89 -7.49 -0.28 -4.66
C PHE A 89 -7.48 -0.92 -3.29
N ARG A 90 -8.45 -1.80 -3.04
CA ARG A 90 -8.54 -2.54 -1.78
C ARG A 90 -7.91 -3.91 -1.95
N TYR A 91 -7.28 -4.43 -0.90
CA TYR A 91 -6.65 -5.76 -0.98
C TYR A 91 -7.67 -6.84 -1.36
N ASN A 92 -8.88 -6.74 -0.81
CA ASN A 92 -9.87 -7.77 -1.07
C ASN A 92 -10.41 -7.77 -2.49
N ASP A 93 -10.11 -6.73 -3.26
CA ASP A 93 -10.52 -6.69 -4.66
C ASP A 93 -9.45 -7.27 -5.58
N VAL A 94 -8.28 -7.62 -5.07
CA VAL A 94 -7.19 -8.13 -5.88
C VAL A 94 -7.42 -9.61 -6.17
N ALA A 95 -7.42 -9.97 -7.44
CA ALA A 95 -7.52 -11.36 -7.85
C ALA A 95 -6.16 -11.98 -8.06
N LYS A 96 -5.19 -11.22 -8.61
CA LYS A 96 -3.92 -11.81 -8.99
C LYS A 96 -2.89 -10.72 -9.23
N THR A 97 -1.64 -10.99 -8.90
CA THR A 97 -0.52 -10.11 -9.25
C THR A 97 0.45 -10.87 -10.13
N GLU A 98 1.10 -10.18 -11.04
CA GLU A 98 2.03 -10.83 -11.97
C GLU A 98 3.09 -9.84 -12.43
N ILE A 99 4.33 -10.29 -12.51
CA ILE A 99 5.40 -9.46 -13.04
C ILE A 99 5.42 -9.63 -14.54
N ILE A 100 5.29 -8.53 -15.27
CA ILE A 100 5.32 -8.54 -16.72
C ILE A 100 6.72 -8.13 -17.13
N LEU A 101 7.41 -9.01 -17.82
CA LEU A 101 8.77 -8.76 -18.22
C LEU A 101 8.83 -7.74 -19.36
N PRO A 102 9.90 -6.98 -19.47
CA PRO A 102 9.99 -5.98 -20.51
C PRO A 102 10.10 -6.60 -21.88
N LYS A 103 9.60 -5.89 -22.88
CA LYS A 103 9.80 -6.29 -24.26
C LYS A 103 11.25 -5.98 -24.64
N PRO A 104 11.75 -6.50 -25.76
CA PRO A 104 13.14 -6.35 -26.10
C PRO A 104 13.70 -4.93 -26.04
N LYS A 105 12.91 -3.93 -26.32
CA LYS A 105 13.43 -2.57 -26.26
C LYS A 105 13.02 -1.84 -24.98
N ASP A 106 12.32 -2.48 -24.07
CA ASP A 106 11.95 -1.86 -22.83
C ASP A 106 12.95 -2.27 -21.77
N ASN A 107 13.26 -1.41 -20.85
CA ASN A 107 14.24 -1.73 -19.82
C ASN A 107 13.62 -2.02 -18.48
N GLU A 108 12.32 -1.93 -18.34
CA GLU A 108 11.72 -2.07 -17.03
C GLU A 108 10.61 -3.08 -17.04
N SER A 109 10.57 -3.91 -16.04
CA SER A 109 9.40 -4.76 -15.82
C SER A 109 8.32 -3.95 -15.15
N THR A 110 7.10 -4.46 -15.15
CA THR A 110 6.00 -3.85 -14.43
C THR A 110 5.34 -4.89 -13.56
N LEU A 111 4.67 -4.45 -12.51
CA LEU A 111 3.86 -5.32 -11.69
C LEU A 111 2.40 -5.08 -12.08
N GLU A 112 1.77 -6.11 -12.63
CA GLU A 112 0.37 -6.00 -13.01
C GLU A 112 -0.49 -6.51 -11.88
N ILE A 113 -1.52 -5.77 -11.52
CA ILE A 113 -2.43 -6.11 -10.46
C ILE A 113 -3.80 -6.24 -11.11
N ARG A 114 -4.37 -7.45 -11.10
CA ARG A 114 -5.67 -7.69 -11.69
C ARG A 114 -6.71 -7.81 -10.60
N PHE A 115 -7.87 -7.24 -10.85
CA PHE A 115 -8.94 -7.21 -9.87
C PHE A 115 -10.03 -8.23 -10.21
N LYS A 116 -10.81 -8.57 -9.20
CA LYS A 116 -11.86 -9.58 -9.36
C LYS A 116 -12.91 -9.18 -10.40
N ASP A 117 -13.06 -7.88 -10.65
CA ASP A 117 -14.03 -7.43 -11.66
C ASP A 117 -13.42 -7.37 -13.07
N GLY A 118 -12.19 -7.84 -13.23
CA GLY A 118 -11.57 -7.90 -14.56
C GLY A 118 -10.72 -6.70 -14.92
N ARG A 119 -10.80 -5.61 -14.16
CA ARG A 119 -9.93 -4.46 -14.42
C ARG A 119 -8.52 -4.78 -13.94
N TRP A 120 -7.58 -3.96 -14.32
CA TRP A 120 -6.19 -4.14 -13.89
C TRP A 120 -5.45 -2.81 -13.91
N VAL A 121 -4.35 -2.75 -13.15
CA VAL A 121 -3.43 -1.62 -13.18
C VAL A 121 -2.03 -2.19 -13.24
N ARG A 122 -1.07 -1.37 -13.63
CA ARG A 122 0.34 -1.77 -13.65
C ARG A 122 1.17 -0.72 -12.94
N TRP A 123 2.05 -1.20 -12.09
CA TRP A 123 3.03 -0.35 -11.44
C TRP A 123 4.34 -0.48 -12.19
N GLY A 124 4.77 0.61 -12.82
CA GLY A 124 6.01 0.64 -13.57
C GLY A 124 7.05 1.58 -13.00
N GLY A 125 6.83 2.05 -11.77
CA GLY A 125 7.72 3.03 -11.15
C GLY A 125 9.16 2.58 -11.16
N TYR A 126 10.05 3.53 -11.50
CA TYR A 126 11.45 3.20 -11.68
C TYR A 126 12.06 2.77 -10.36
N SER A 127 11.69 3.42 -9.26
CA SER A 127 12.28 3.13 -7.96
C SER A 127 11.69 1.91 -7.30
N LEU A 128 10.64 1.33 -7.84
CA LEU A 128 9.97 0.22 -7.18
C LEU A 128 10.58 -1.10 -7.63
N TYR A 129 10.99 -1.94 -6.69
CA TYR A 129 11.47 -3.29 -6.99
C TYR A 129 10.26 -4.20 -7.09
N LYS A 130 9.97 -4.65 -8.30
CA LYS A 130 8.70 -5.32 -8.60
C LYS A 130 8.55 -6.66 -7.91
N THR A 131 9.66 -7.40 -7.77
CA THR A 131 9.59 -8.69 -7.09
C THR A 131 9.23 -8.50 -5.62
N GLY A 132 9.89 -7.55 -4.94
CA GLY A 132 9.56 -7.26 -3.55
C GLY A 132 8.16 -6.72 -3.40
N ALA A 133 7.75 -5.83 -4.32
CA ALA A 133 6.41 -5.26 -4.27
C ALA A 133 5.35 -6.33 -4.44
N LYS A 134 5.57 -7.30 -5.35
CA LYS A 134 4.62 -8.39 -5.53
C LYS A 134 4.53 -9.23 -4.27
N GLN A 135 5.66 -9.57 -3.66
CA GLN A 135 5.66 -10.39 -2.46
C GLN A 135 4.96 -9.66 -1.31
N LEU A 136 5.24 -8.38 -1.14
CA LEU A 136 4.59 -7.59 -0.10
C LEU A 136 3.08 -7.53 -0.35
N LEU A 137 2.67 -7.22 -1.56
CA LEU A 137 1.25 -7.07 -1.87
C LEU A 137 0.52 -8.41 -1.71
N ASP A 138 1.11 -9.50 -2.18
CA ASP A 138 0.50 -10.81 -2.03
C ASP A 138 0.32 -11.15 -0.55
N GLY A 139 1.32 -10.83 0.27
CA GLY A 139 1.23 -11.08 1.71
C GLY A 139 0.17 -10.23 2.38
N LEU A 140 0.05 -8.96 1.98
CA LEU A 140 -0.99 -8.11 2.56
C LEU A 140 -2.38 -8.57 2.14
N CYS A 141 -2.54 -9.06 0.91
CA CYS A 141 -3.81 -9.60 0.46
C CYS A 141 -4.18 -10.85 1.25
N GLU A 142 -3.20 -11.69 1.57
CA GLU A 142 -3.47 -12.88 2.37
C GLU A 142 -3.90 -12.51 3.78
N ILE A 143 -3.23 -11.52 4.37
CA ILE A 143 -3.62 -11.08 5.71
C ILE A 143 -5.04 -10.51 5.67
N ALA A 144 -5.34 -9.65 4.69
CA ALA A 144 -6.67 -9.05 4.58
C ALA A 144 -7.75 -10.12 4.45
N ALA A 145 -7.46 -11.19 3.72
CA ALA A 145 -8.44 -12.26 3.51
C ALA A 145 -8.77 -13.01 4.80
N ARG A 146 -7.87 -12.96 5.79
CA ARG A 146 -8.16 -13.63 7.06
C ARG A 146 -9.03 -12.79 8.00
N TYR A 147 -9.35 -11.55 7.61
CA TYR A 147 -10.20 -10.67 8.42
C TYR A 147 -11.35 -10.15 7.55
N PRO A 148 -12.14 -11.03 6.97
CA PRO A 148 -13.12 -10.60 5.96
C PRO A 148 -14.26 -9.76 6.49
N GLY A 149 -14.60 -9.89 7.71
CA GLY A 149 -15.74 -9.16 8.19
C GLY A 149 -15.55 -7.67 8.23
N GLU A 150 -14.30 -7.22 8.24
CA GLU A 150 -14.07 -5.82 8.31
C GLU A 150 -14.65 -5.10 7.13
N ASP A 151 -14.61 -5.67 5.96
CA ASP A 151 -15.10 -4.98 4.80
C ASP A 151 -16.56 -5.20 4.58
N ASP A 152 -17.11 -6.28 5.07
CA ASP A 152 -18.46 -6.57 4.77
C ASP A 152 -19.41 -6.07 5.75
N GLU A 153 -19.05 -5.67 6.91
CA GLU A 153 -19.98 -5.34 7.76
C GLU A 153 -20.48 -4.10 7.61
N ASP A 154 -20.63 -3.62 6.87
CA ASP A 154 -21.06 -2.47 6.46
C ASP A 154 -22.03 -1.84 7.28
N GLU A 155 -23.06 -1.99 6.95
CA GLU A 155 -24.05 -1.20 7.33
C GLU A 155 -24.26 -1.08 8.73
N ASP A 156 -24.29 -1.97 9.38
CA ASP A 156 -24.77 -1.81 10.66
C ASP A 156 -23.83 -1.33 11.62
N GLU A 157 -22.77 -1.47 11.52
CA GLU A 157 -21.99 -1.16 12.52
C GLU A 157 -21.33 -0.04 12.44
N ASP A 158 -21.50 0.69 12.26
CA ASP A 158 -20.95 1.85 12.12
C ASP A 158 -20.22 2.33 13.25
N GLU A 159 -20.45 2.01 14.29
CA GLU A 159 -19.92 2.69 15.30
C GLU A 159 -18.51 2.62 15.47
N GLU A 160 -17.96 1.68 15.43
CA GLU A 160 -16.65 1.65 15.72
C GLU A 160 -15.81 1.79 14.69
N LYS A 161 -15.70 2.69 14.10
CA LYS A 161 -14.91 2.73 13.04
C LYS A 161 -13.59 3.22 13.28
N ASP A 162 -13.17 3.48 14.34
CA ASP A 162 -11.87 3.98 14.47
C ASP A 162 -10.92 2.95 14.76
N GLU A 163 -11.00 1.89 14.25
CA GLU A 163 -10.07 0.96 14.46
C GLU A 163 -8.94 1.23 13.66
N GLY A 164 -7.95 1.16 13.67
CA GLY A 164 -6.73 1.31 12.99
C GLY A 164 -5.67 0.67 13.79
N CYS A 165 -4.45 0.79 13.37
CA CYS A 165 -3.34 0.11 13.99
C CYS A 165 -3.06 0.63 15.38
N ASP A 166 -3.31 1.90 15.61
CA ASP A 166 -3.05 2.41 16.91
C ASP A 166 -4.29 2.56 17.66
N GLY A 167 -5.30 2.04 17.21
CA GLY A 167 -6.54 2.19 17.79
C GLY A 167 -6.52 1.84 19.22
N VAL A 168 -5.54 2.04 19.87
CA VAL A 168 -5.45 1.72 21.23
C VAL A 168 -5.88 2.82 22.08
#